data_415da95b611302e074c1cc234ab8d04a
#
_entry.id   415da95b611302e074c1cc234ab8d04a
#
_cell.length_a   1.000
_cell.length_b   1.000
_cell.length_c   1.000
_cell.angle_alpha   90.00
_cell.angle_beta   90.00
_cell.angle_gamma   90.00
#
_symmetry.space_group_name_H-M   'P 1'
#
loop_
_entity.id
_entity.type
_entity.pdbx_description
1 polymer ?
#
loop_
_entity_poly.entity_id
_entity_poly.type
_entity_poly.pdbx_seq_one_letter_code
_entity_poly.pdbx_strand_id
1 'polypeptide(L)'
;MVAPDTLDFWNMDLQWFAAEDEGRTEEPSEYKIRKAREEGRVAKSQELIAALVLLLPALTLVFLAPSMLRTCMEMIRFFFERSIELDPTKDPIVFQAFISYFSRLALPLVSVAVVAALFSNIVQVGFLFTTKPLVPNFSKIVPRFGKYFQRTLFSMEGLFNFVKSIFKMVIVGVVAYLLIRSKIEVLTNLQTATLWKGITTVSTLAAQMLIICALLMLALSIPDYLFQRFQYMESLKMTKQ
;
A
#
# COMPACT_ATOMS: atom_id res chain seq x y z
N MET A 1 11.62 -43.61 37.66
CA MET A 1 11.51 -43.61 36.19
C MET A 1 10.30 -42.74 35.86
N VAL A 2 10.52 -41.44 35.74
CA VAL A 2 9.47 -40.42 35.53
C VAL A 2 9.40 -40.17 34.03
N ALA A 3 8.23 -40.36 33.44
CA ALA A 3 7.99 -40.09 32.05
C ALA A 3 8.11 -38.59 31.74
N PRO A 4 8.70 -38.17 30.62
CA PRO A 4 8.74 -36.78 30.26
C PRO A 4 7.35 -36.31 29.81
N ASP A 5 6.92 -35.21 30.44
CA ASP A 5 5.69 -34.51 30.11
C ASP A 5 5.63 -34.22 28.60
N THR A 6 4.54 -34.68 28.01
CA THR A 6 4.13 -34.30 26.65
C THR A 6 3.97 -32.78 26.61
N LEU A 7 4.79 -32.14 25.79
CA LEU A 7 4.70 -30.72 25.50
C LEU A 7 3.28 -30.39 25.01
N ASP A 8 2.49 -29.83 25.90
CA ASP A 8 1.15 -29.30 25.61
C ASP A 8 1.26 -28.12 24.66
N PHE A 9 1.33 -28.39 23.37
CA PHE A 9 1.30 -27.38 22.31
C PHE A 9 0.01 -26.55 22.29
N TRP A 10 -1.00 -26.93 23.07
CA TRP A 10 -2.31 -26.27 23.16
C TRP A 10 -2.40 -25.20 24.25
N ASN A 11 -1.43 -25.13 25.17
CA ASN A 11 -1.31 -24.08 26.17
C ASN A 11 -0.30 -23.02 25.77
N MET A 12 -0.24 -22.64 24.48
CA MET A 12 0.39 -21.38 24.13
C MET A 12 -0.54 -20.27 24.58
N ASP A 13 -0.28 -19.71 25.75
CA ASP A 13 -0.80 -18.41 26.17
C ASP A 13 -0.38 -17.38 25.11
N LEU A 14 -1.22 -17.25 24.11
CA LEU A 14 -1.11 -16.18 23.15
C LEU A 14 -1.40 -14.91 23.94
N GLN A 15 -0.38 -14.08 24.20
CA GLN A 15 -0.51 -12.74 24.80
C GLN A 15 -1.40 -11.79 23.99
N TRP A 16 -2.41 -12.33 23.34
CA TRP A 16 -3.45 -11.62 22.64
C TRP A 16 -4.40 -10.92 23.63
N PHE A 17 -4.36 -11.32 24.87
CA PHE A 17 -5.19 -10.81 25.97
C PHE A 17 -4.38 -9.97 26.99
N ALA A 18 -3.27 -9.38 26.57
CA ALA A 18 -2.44 -8.54 27.45
C ALA A 18 -3.24 -7.44 28.20
N ALA A 19 -4.36 -7.01 27.62
CA ALA A 19 -5.26 -6.04 28.27
C ALA A 19 -6.09 -6.67 29.40
N GLU A 20 -6.44 -7.97 29.30
CA GLU A 20 -7.13 -8.73 30.35
C GLU A 20 -6.18 -9.09 31.49
N ASP A 21 -4.95 -9.48 31.19
CA ASP A 21 -3.89 -9.73 32.18
C ASP A 21 -3.55 -8.48 33.01
N GLU A 22 -3.71 -7.28 32.43
CA GLU A 22 -3.59 -6.00 33.15
C GLU A 22 -4.90 -5.58 33.87
N GLY A 23 -5.94 -6.44 33.91
CA GLY A 23 -7.23 -6.14 34.52
C GLY A 23 -8.08 -5.11 33.76
N ARG A 24 -7.80 -4.88 32.47
CA ARG A 24 -8.52 -3.94 31.62
C ARG A 24 -9.68 -4.64 30.91
N THR A 25 -10.78 -4.82 31.62
CA THR A 25 -11.96 -5.56 31.12
C THR A 25 -13.12 -4.69 30.67
N GLU A 26 -13.11 -3.41 31.06
CA GLU A 26 -14.20 -2.48 30.76
C GLU A 26 -14.04 -1.85 29.37
N GLU A 27 -15.17 -1.70 28.68
CA GLU A 27 -15.19 -1.01 27.39
C GLU A 27 -14.73 0.46 27.52
N PRO A 28 -14.04 1.00 26.50
CA PRO A 28 -13.57 2.37 26.52
C PRO A 28 -14.73 3.36 26.52
N SER A 29 -14.73 4.33 27.45
CA SER A 29 -15.71 5.40 27.46
C SER A 29 -15.60 6.27 26.22
N GLU A 30 -16.72 6.88 25.78
CA GLU A 30 -16.74 7.81 24.64
C GLU A 30 -15.75 8.98 24.82
N TYR A 31 -15.58 9.45 26.06
CA TYR A 31 -14.58 10.46 26.38
C TYR A 31 -13.17 10.01 26.07
N LYS A 32 -12.79 8.76 26.40
CA LYS A 32 -11.46 8.21 26.14
C LYS A 32 -11.21 8.02 24.64
N ILE A 33 -12.23 7.55 23.90
CA ILE A 33 -12.17 7.44 22.44
C ILE A 33 -11.98 8.82 21.80
N ARG A 34 -12.77 9.81 22.22
CA ARG A 34 -12.65 11.19 21.71
C ARG A 34 -11.28 11.79 22.01
N LYS A 35 -10.78 11.65 23.24
CA LYS A 35 -9.45 12.12 23.64
C LYS A 35 -8.33 11.46 22.83
N ALA A 36 -8.42 10.13 22.61
CA ALA A 36 -7.47 9.42 21.76
C ALA A 36 -7.47 9.96 20.32
N ARG A 37 -8.67 10.25 19.76
CA ARG A 37 -8.79 10.88 18.44
C ARG A 37 -8.18 12.28 18.40
N GLU A 38 -8.41 13.11 19.40
CA GLU A 38 -7.80 14.45 19.51
C GLU A 38 -6.27 14.38 19.61
N GLU A 39 -5.73 13.31 20.19
CA GLU A 39 -4.29 13.05 20.23
C GLU A 39 -3.73 12.45 18.93
N GLY A 40 -4.59 12.24 17.93
CA GLY A 40 -4.20 11.65 16.64
C GLY A 40 -4.03 10.14 16.68
N ARG A 41 -4.42 9.46 17.76
CA ARG A 41 -4.44 8.00 17.86
C ARG A 41 -5.76 7.50 17.30
N VAL A 42 -5.68 6.84 16.14
CA VAL A 42 -6.82 6.32 15.37
C VAL A 42 -6.52 4.95 14.79
N ALA A 43 -7.55 4.12 14.64
CA ALA A 43 -7.45 2.88 13.89
C ALA A 43 -7.29 3.18 12.41
N LYS A 44 -6.16 2.78 11.82
CA LYS A 44 -5.87 3.06 10.41
C LYS A 44 -5.00 1.95 9.84
N SER A 45 -5.44 1.34 8.73
CA SER A 45 -4.65 0.39 7.98
C SER A 45 -3.89 1.09 6.85
N GLN A 46 -2.58 1.07 6.92
CA GLN A 46 -1.73 1.58 5.84
C GLN A 46 -1.86 0.72 4.58
N GLU A 47 -2.12 -0.57 4.73
CA GLU A 47 -2.28 -1.50 3.63
C GLU A 47 -3.54 -1.23 2.82
N LEU A 48 -4.65 -0.89 3.48
CA LEU A 48 -5.89 -0.51 2.80
C LEU A 48 -5.70 0.81 2.01
N ILE A 49 -4.98 1.78 2.58
CA ILE A 49 -4.63 3.01 1.87
C ILE A 49 -3.76 2.70 0.65
N ALA A 50 -2.71 1.89 0.82
CA ALA A 50 -1.81 1.52 -0.26
C ALA A 50 -2.53 0.76 -1.38
N ALA A 51 -3.44 -0.15 -1.04
CA ALA A 51 -4.24 -0.89 -2.03
C ALA A 51 -5.15 0.04 -2.84
N LEU A 52 -5.80 1.02 -2.21
CA LEU A 52 -6.65 1.99 -2.92
C LEU A 52 -5.84 2.98 -3.75
N VAL A 53 -4.68 3.43 -3.24
CA VAL A 53 -3.73 4.28 -3.98
C VAL A 53 -3.09 3.55 -5.15
N LEU A 54 -3.00 2.22 -5.11
CA LEU A 54 -2.56 1.42 -6.25
C LEU A 54 -3.70 1.21 -7.25
N LEU A 55 -4.88 0.81 -6.78
CA LEU A 55 -6.02 0.43 -7.62
C LEU A 55 -6.58 1.61 -8.43
N LEU A 56 -6.84 2.74 -7.80
CA LEU A 56 -7.52 3.85 -8.49
C LEU A 56 -6.67 4.48 -9.61
N PRO A 57 -5.36 4.76 -9.43
CA PRO A 57 -4.51 5.17 -10.54
C PRO A 57 -4.34 4.08 -11.60
N ALA A 58 -4.32 2.79 -11.22
CA ALA A 58 -4.24 1.69 -12.19
C ALA A 58 -5.47 1.66 -13.11
N LEU A 59 -6.67 1.81 -12.55
CA LEU A 59 -7.90 1.93 -13.33
C LEU A 59 -7.88 3.18 -14.22
N THR A 60 -7.41 4.30 -13.68
CA THR A 60 -7.27 5.55 -14.45
C THR A 60 -6.28 5.37 -15.61
N LEU A 61 -5.15 4.70 -15.38
CA LEU A 61 -4.16 4.40 -16.41
C LEU A 61 -4.80 3.58 -17.56
N VAL A 62 -5.56 2.54 -17.24
CA VAL A 62 -6.23 1.70 -18.26
C VAL A 62 -7.25 2.50 -19.03
N PHE A 63 -8.05 3.33 -18.34
CA PHE A 63 -9.06 4.16 -18.99
C PHE A 63 -8.44 5.24 -19.89
N LEU A 64 -7.36 5.87 -19.47
CA LEU A 64 -6.67 6.91 -20.21
C LEU A 64 -5.58 6.38 -21.16
N ALA A 65 -5.32 5.06 -21.19
CA ALA A 65 -4.24 4.46 -21.98
C ALA A 65 -4.24 4.90 -23.46
N PRO A 66 -5.38 4.95 -24.20
CA PRO A 66 -5.36 5.40 -25.58
C PRO A 66 -4.93 6.87 -25.75
N SER A 67 -5.35 7.74 -24.83
CA SER A 67 -4.98 9.16 -24.83
C SER A 67 -3.49 9.34 -24.45
N MET A 68 -3.03 8.61 -23.46
CA MET A 68 -1.63 8.65 -23.03
C MET A 68 -0.69 8.12 -24.10
N LEU A 69 -1.06 7.05 -24.81
CA LEU A 69 -0.28 6.54 -25.94
C LEU A 69 -0.17 7.57 -27.07
N ARG A 70 -1.26 8.30 -27.40
CA ARG A 70 -1.21 9.39 -28.39
C ARG A 70 -0.24 10.49 -27.93
N THR A 71 -0.35 10.92 -26.69
CA THR A 71 0.57 11.92 -26.13
C THR A 71 2.04 11.46 -26.15
N CYS A 72 2.30 10.17 -25.85
CA CYS A 72 3.65 9.60 -25.97
C CYS A 72 4.15 9.62 -27.43
N MET A 73 3.31 9.26 -28.40
CA MET A 73 3.68 9.31 -29.82
C MET A 73 3.92 10.74 -30.28
N GLU A 74 3.10 11.69 -29.88
CA GLU A 74 3.30 13.13 -30.17
C GLU A 74 4.63 13.64 -29.56
N MET A 75 4.92 13.24 -28.33
CA MET A 75 6.18 13.59 -27.67
C MET A 75 7.38 13.04 -28.42
N ILE A 76 7.38 11.73 -28.75
CA ILE A 76 8.45 11.09 -29.50
C ILE A 76 8.65 11.79 -30.84
N ARG A 77 7.55 12.00 -31.58
CA ARG A 77 7.58 12.68 -32.88
C ARG A 77 8.14 14.08 -32.79
N PHE A 78 7.71 14.87 -31.81
CA PHE A 78 8.20 16.22 -31.57
C PHE A 78 9.73 16.27 -31.38
N PHE A 79 10.23 15.39 -30.49
CA PHE A 79 11.67 15.37 -30.21
C PHE A 79 12.50 14.82 -31.38
N PHE A 80 12.00 13.81 -32.10
CA PHE A 80 12.72 13.27 -33.26
C PHE A 80 12.76 14.25 -34.43
N GLU A 81 11.64 14.86 -34.78
CA GLU A 81 11.57 15.81 -35.90
C GLU A 81 12.43 17.05 -35.67
N ARG A 82 12.58 17.48 -34.41
CA ARG A 82 13.33 18.66 -34.03
C ARG A 82 14.73 18.41 -33.50
N SER A 83 15.15 17.16 -33.42
CA SER A 83 16.45 16.78 -32.87
C SER A 83 17.66 17.39 -33.63
N ILE A 84 17.47 17.74 -34.90
CA ILE A 84 18.50 18.34 -35.75
C ILE A 84 18.57 19.87 -35.54
N GLU A 85 17.44 20.49 -35.19
CA GLU A 85 17.32 21.97 -35.14
C GLU A 85 17.53 22.52 -33.73
N LEU A 86 17.17 21.73 -32.69
CA LEU A 86 17.19 22.18 -31.29
C LEU A 86 18.40 21.62 -30.54
N ASP A 87 19.10 22.50 -29.85
CA ASP A 87 20.14 22.11 -28.89
C ASP A 87 19.50 21.82 -27.53
N PRO A 88 19.49 20.56 -27.05
CA PRO A 88 18.84 20.18 -25.77
C PRO A 88 19.38 20.94 -24.55
N THR A 89 20.59 21.51 -24.67
CA THR A 89 21.28 22.22 -23.58
C THR A 89 21.03 23.71 -23.56
N LYS A 90 20.63 24.29 -24.70
CA LYS A 90 20.51 25.75 -24.87
C LYS A 90 19.10 26.22 -25.14
N ASP A 91 18.29 25.40 -25.80
CA ASP A 91 16.96 25.81 -26.23
C ASP A 91 15.89 25.59 -25.13
N PRO A 92 15.28 26.66 -24.59
CA PRO A 92 14.25 26.56 -23.57
C PRO A 92 12.99 25.83 -24.07
N ILE A 93 12.78 25.77 -25.39
CA ILE A 93 11.66 25.07 -26.03
C ILE A 93 11.69 23.57 -25.69
N VAL A 94 12.88 22.96 -25.64
CA VAL A 94 13.04 21.54 -25.30
C VAL A 94 12.55 21.26 -23.89
N PHE A 95 12.96 22.08 -22.93
CA PHE A 95 12.54 21.93 -21.53
C PHE A 95 11.05 22.21 -21.36
N GLN A 96 10.52 23.24 -22.00
CA GLN A 96 9.10 23.57 -21.96
C GLN A 96 8.23 22.45 -22.56
N ALA A 97 8.64 21.88 -23.69
CA ALA A 97 7.96 20.76 -24.31
C ALA A 97 8.00 19.53 -23.39
N PHE A 98 9.16 19.21 -22.82
CA PHE A 98 9.28 18.11 -21.86
C PHE A 98 8.31 18.27 -20.67
N ILE A 99 8.32 19.42 -20.02
CA ILE A 99 7.42 19.68 -18.89
C ILE A 99 5.95 19.58 -19.30
N SER A 100 5.60 20.10 -20.51
CA SER A 100 4.24 20.02 -21.02
C SER A 100 3.77 18.57 -21.23
N TYR A 101 4.57 17.75 -21.92
CA TYR A 101 4.25 16.33 -22.15
C TYR A 101 4.26 15.53 -20.84
N PHE A 102 5.26 15.75 -20.00
CA PHE A 102 5.35 15.11 -18.69
C PHE A 102 4.12 15.43 -17.83
N SER A 103 3.70 16.68 -17.78
CA SER A 103 2.53 17.10 -17.02
C SER A 103 1.25 16.44 -17.55
N ARG A 104 1.06 16.36 -18.86
CA ARG A 104 -0.11 15.71 -19.48
C ARG A 104 -0.17 14.21 -19.14
N LEU A 105 0.99 13.55 -19.01
CA LEU A 105 1.07 12.12 -18.67
C LEU A 105 1.00 11.88 -17.18
N ALA A 106 1.69 12.67 -16.37
CA ALA A 106 1.83 12.41 -14.93
C ALA A 106 0.67 12.97 -14.09
N LEU A 107 0.18 14.20 -14.38
CA LEU A 107 -0.83 14.85 -13.55
C LEU A 107 -2.14 14.05 -13.37
N PRO A 108 -2.70 13.40 -14.40
CA PRO A 108 -3.93 12.61 -14.21
C PRO A 108 -3.74 11.48 -13.20
N LEU A 109 -2.59 10.79 -13.24
CA LEU A 109 -2.30 9.67 -12.34
C LEU A 109 -1.99 10.14 -10.92
N VAL A 110 -1.16 11.19 -10.80
CA VAL A 110 -0.79 11.78 -9.51
C VAL A 110 -2.01 12.38 -8.80
N SER A 111 -2.87 13.12 -9.53
CA SER A 111 -4.09 13.70 -8.94
C SER A 111 -5.03 12.63 -8.40
N VAL A 112 -5.25 11.54 -9.16
CA VAL A 112 -6.07 10.42 -8.69
C VAL A 112 -5.42 9.71 -7.49
N ALA A 113 -4.09 9.54 -7.48
CA ALA A 113 -3.41 8.94 -6.33
C ALA A 113 -3.55 9.79 -5.06
N VAL A 114 -3.43 11.13 -5.18
CA VAL A 114 -3.64 12.05 -4.05
C VAL A 114 -5.08 11.99 -3.56
N VAL A 115 -6.06 12.04 -4.47
CA VAL A 115 -7.48 11.92 -4.11
C VAL A 115 -7.76 10.56 -3.45
N ALA A 116 -7.20 9.47 -4.00
CA ALA A 116 -7.33 8.14 -3.42
C ALA A 116 -6.77 8.06 -1.99
N ALA A 117 -5.60 8.65 -1.75
CA ALA A 117 -4.98 8.69 -0.43
C ALA A 117 -5.81 9.49 0.58
N LEU A 118 -6.29 10.66 0.18
CA LEU A 118 -7.14 11.50 1.03
C LEU A 118 -8.47 10.79 1.33
N PHE A 119 -9.13 10.28 0.30
CA PHE A 119 -10.39 9.54 0.44
C PHE A 119 -10.25 8.33 1.36
N SER A 120 -9.20 7.52 1.16
CA SER A 120 -8.92 6.35 1.98
C SER A 120 -8.72 6.69 3.46
N ASN A 121 -8.02 7.79 3.75
CA ASN A 121 -7.84 8.26 5.12
C ASN A 121 -9.17 8.75 5.73
N ILE A 122 -9.95 9.53 4.98
CA ILE A 122 -11.24 10.05 5.44
C ILE A 122 -12.23 8.91 5.72
N VAL A 123 -12.29 7.91 4.86
CA VAL A 123 -13.18 6.75 5.04
C VAL A 123 -12.81 5.93 6.28
N GLN A 124 -11.52 5.79 6.59
CA GLN A 124 -11.06 5.00 7.76
C GLN A 124 -11.20 5.75 9.08
N VAL A 125 -10.82 7.02 9.11
CA VAL A 125 -10.65 7.81 10.34
C VAL A 125 -11.77 8.84 10.51
N GLY A 126 -12.46 9.19 9.42
CA GLY A 126 -13.36 10.33 9.36
C GLY A 126 -12.59 11.65 9.21
N PHE A 127 -13.31 12.75 9.22
CA PHE A 127 -12.71 14.08 9.25
C PHE A 127 -12.07 14.31 10.62
N LEU A 128 -10.75 14.29 10.66
CA LEU A 128 -9.96 14.60 11.84
C LEU A 128 -8.80 15.50 11.46
N PHE A 129 -8.82 16.73 12.00
CA PHE A 129 -7.71 17.65 11.88
C PHE A 129 -7.09 17.88 13.25
N THR A 130 -5.87 17.41 13.46
CA THR A 130 -5.13 17.62 14.70
C THR A 130 -3.67 17.93 14.41
N THR A 131 -3.14 18.95 15.07
CA THR A 131 -1.73 19.35 14.96
C THR A 131 -0.86 18.72 16.06
N LYS A 132 -1.46 18.05 17.04
CA LYS A 132 -0.73 17.46 18.17
C LYS A 132 0.39 16.48 17.76
N PRO A 133 0.19 15.60 16.75
CA PRO A 133 1.26 14.72 16.30
C PRO A 133 2.42 15.44 15.59
N LEU A 134 2.23 16.69 15.14
CA LEU A 134 3.25 17.47 14.45
C LEU A 134 4.22 18.16 15.42
N VAL A 135 3.88 18.23 16.71
CA VAL A 135 4.77 18.82 17.71
C VAL A 135 5.93 17.84 17.96
N PRO A 136 7.18 18.21 17.60
CA PRO A 136 8.32 17.31 17.74
C PRO A 136 8.61 17.07 19.23
N ASN A 137 8.59 15.80 19.61
CA ASN A 137 8.91 15.38 20.97
C ASN A 137 10.35 14.86 21.01
N PHE A 138 11.30 15.76 21.22
CA PHE A 138 12.74 15.47 21.18
C PHE A 138 13.16 14.39 22.17
N SER A 139 12.45 14.21 23.29
CA SER A 139 12.74 13.15 24.25
C SER A 139 12.49 11.74 23.71
N LYS A 140 11.68 11.60 22.64
CA LYS A 140 11.39 10.32 21.95
C LYS A 140 12.35 10.03 20.79
N ILE A 141 13.15 11.03 20.36
CA ILE A 141 14.05 10.93 19.22
C ILE A 141 15.35 10.24 19.58
N VAL A 142 15.72 10.14 20.87
CA VAL A 142 16.93 9.44 21.30
C VAL A 142 16.78 7.95 20.98
N PRO A 143 17.50 7.43 19.97
CA PRO A 143 17.35 6.06 19.52
C PRO A 143 17.91 5.09 20.57
N ARG A 144 17.02 4.35 21.22
CA ARG A 144 17.37 3.22 22.08
C ARG A 144 17.45 1.95 21.24
N PHE A 145 18.49 1.85 20.40
CA PHE A 145 18.64 0.79 19.41
C PHE A 145 18.42 -0.62 19.97
N GLY A 146 18.96 -0.93 21.15
CA GLY A 146 18.81 -2.26 21.76
C GLY A 146 17.35 -2.62 22.09
N LYS A 147 16.59 -1.67 22.66
CA LYS A 147 15.16 -1.90 22.95
C LYS A 147 14.30 -1.92 21.69
N TYR A 148 14.68 -1.15 20.66
CA TYR A 148 13.99 -1.15 19.38
C TYR A 148 14.13 -2.48 18.65
N PHE A 149 15.37 -3.00 18.58
CA PHE A 149 15.65 -4.31 17.95
C PHE A 149 14.92 -5.45 18.66
N GLN A 150 14.96 -5.46 19.99
CA GLN A 150 14.31 -6.50 20.79
C GLN A 150 12.79 -6.47 20.67
N ARG A 151 12.19 -5.26 20.60
CA ARG A 151 10.73 -5.09 20.53
C ARG A 151 10.17 -5.28 19.10
N THR A 152 10.99 -5.05 18.07
CA THR A 152 10.52 -5.12 16.68
C THR A 152 10.74 -6.49 16.03
N LEU A 153 11.91 -7.11 16.27
CA LEU A 153 12.26 -8.38 15.63
C LEU A 153 11.90 -9.61 16.46
N PHE A 154 11.90 -9.50 17.80
CA PHE A 154 11.63 -10.62 18.70
C PHE A 154 10.33 -10.50 19.49
N SER A 155 9.42 -9.57 19.11
CA SER A 155 8.08 -9.54 19.67
C SER A 155 7.16 -10.48 18.89
N MET A 156 6.21 -11.11 19.57
CA MET A 156 5.17 -11.95 18.93
C MET A 156 4.37 -11.16 17.88
N GLU A 157 4.12 -9.87 18.12
CA GLU A 157 3.50 -8.97 17.16
C GLU A 157 4.36 -8.77 15.91
N GLY A 158 5.68 -8.59 16.07
CA GLY A 158 6.61 -8.47 14.95
C GLY A 158 6.67 -9.74 14.12
N LEU A 159 6.76 -10.90 14.76
CA LEU A 159 6.76 -12.20 14.09
C LEU A 159 5.43 -12.45 13.34
N PHE A 160 4.29 -12.15 13.97
CA PHE A 160 2.98 -12.28 13.34
C PHE A 160 2.86 -11.39 12.10
N ASN A 161 3.25 -10.12 12.20
CA ASN A 161 3.24 -9.20 11.06
C ASN A 161 4.19 -9.65 9.94
N PHE A 162 5.33 -10.23 10.28
CA PHE A 162 6.29 -10.79 9.33
C PHE A 162 5.69 -11.99 8.58
N VAL A 163 5.14 -12.97 9.29
CA VAL A 163 4.48 -14.15 8.70
C VAL A 163 3.34 -13.74 7.79
N LYS A 164 2.51 -12.80 8.22
CA LYS A 164 1.40 -12.24 7.45
C LYS A 164 1.89 -11.55 6.16
N SER A 165 3.01 -10.80 6.22
CA SER A 165 3.59 -10.17 5.04
C SER A 165 4.12 -11.19 4.04
N ILE A 166 4.79 -12.26 4.52
CA ILE A 166 5.23 -13.38 3.67
C ILE A 166 4.03 -14.06 3.02
N PHE A 167 2.98 -14.35 3.79
CA PHE A 167 1.78 -15.00 3.26
C PHE A 167 1.13 -14.18 2.13
N LYS A 168 1.01 -12.87 2.29
CA LYS A 168 0.54 -11.96 1.23
C LYS A 168 1.44 -11.98 0.00
N MET A 169 2.75 -11.91 0.20
CA MET A 169 3.72 -11.96 -0.89
C MET A 169 3.60 -13.27 -1.68
N VAL A 170 3.44 -14.40 -0.99
CA VAL A 170 3.24 -15.70 -1.62
C VAL A 170 1.94 -15.74 -2.41
N ILE A 171 0.82 -15.27 -1.86
CA ILE A 171 -0.47 -15.24 -2.56
C ILE A 171 -0.36 -14.40 -3.84
N VAL A 172 0.16 -13.17 -3.73
CA VAL A 172 0.34 -12.28 -4.90
C VAL A 172 1.27 -12.91 -5.93
N GLY A 173 2.38 -13.52 -5.48
CA GLY A 173 3.33 -14.20 -6.35
C GLY A 173 2.72 -15.39 -7.08
N VAL A 174 1.93 -16.22 -6.39
CA VAL A 174 1.22 -17.36 -7.00
C VAL A 174 0.20 -16.88 -8.03
N VAL A 175 -0.60 -15.86 -7.71
CA VAL A 175 -1.59 -15.31 -8.65
C VAL A 175 -0.89 -14.72 -9.88
N ALA A 176 0.18 -13.94 -9.69
CA ALA A 176 0.96 -13.39 -10.79
C ALA A 176 1.56 -14.50 -11.67
N TYR A 177 2.12 -15.54 -11.05
CA TYR A 177 2.64 -16.72 -11.77
C TYR A 177 1.56 -17.43 -12.59
N LEU A 178 0.38 -17.67 -12.01
CA LEU A 178 -0.73 -18.31 -12.71
C LEU A 178 -1.23 -17.48 -13.89
N LEU A 179 -1.30 -16.14 -13.72
CA LEU A 179 -1.68 -15.22 -14.79
C LEU A 179 -0.66 -15.26 -15.94
N ILE A 180 0.64 -15.22 -15.66
CA ILE A 180 1.69 -15.29 -16.68
C ILE A 180 1.62 -16.65 -17.38
N ARG A 181 1.55 -17.74 -16.62
CA ARG A 181 1.47 -19.11 -17.16
C ARG A 181 0.26 -19.28 -18.07
N SER A 182 -0.89 -18.73 -17.72
CA SER A 182 -2.11 -18.82 -18.55
C SER A 182 -2.00 -18.07 -19.90
N LYS A 183 -1.03 -17.16 -20.02
CA LYS A 183 -0.84 -16.32 -21.22
C LYS A 183 0.48 -16.63 -21.96
N ILE A 184 1.18 -17.69 -21.56
CA ILE A 184 2.49 -18.04 -22.13
C ILE A 184 2.42 -18.27 -23.64
N GLU A 185 1.36 -18.93 -24.14
CA GLU A 185 1.17 -19.16 -25.57
C GLU A 185 0.95 -17.86 -26.34
N VAL A 186 0.24 -16.90 -25.74
CA VAL A 186 0.04 -15.58 -26.34
C VAL A 186 1.37 -14.84 -26.43
N LEU A 187 2.20 -14.94 -25.40
CA LEU A 187 3.52 -14.29 -25.33
C LEU A 187 4.50 -14.94 -26.33
N THR A 188 4.49 -16.26 -26.48
CA THR A 188 5.36 -16.94 -27.46
C THR A 188 4.99 -16.62 -28.90
N ASN A 189 3.69 -16.45 -29.19
CA ASN A 189 3.21 -16.10 -30.51
C ASN A 189 3.50 -14.63 -30.90
N LEU A 190 4.00 -13.79 -29.95
CA LEU A 190 4.42 -12.43 -30.26
C LEU A 190 5.69 -12.36 -31.13
N GLN A 191 6.48 -13.44 -31.20
CA GLN A 191 7.68 -13.49 -32.05
C GLN A 191 7.38 -13.29 -33.53
N THR A 192 6.18 -13.70 -33.97
CA THR A 192 5.73 -13.58 -35.36
C THR A 192 4.73 -12.45 -35.58
N ALA A 193 4.42 -11.70 -34.51
CA ALA A 193 3.44 -10.63 -34.56
C ALA A 193 4.04 -9.30 -35.04
N THR A 194 3.22 -8.41 -35.58
CA THR A 194 3.63 -7.05 -35.88
C THR A 194 3.97 -6.30 -34.58
N LEU A 195 4.89 -5.34 -34.65
CA LEU A 195 5.30 -4.51 -33.51
C LEU A 195 4.09 -3.91 -32.76
N TRP A 196 3.12 -3.39 -33.49
CA TRP A 196 1.91 -2.80 -32.90
C TRP A 196 1.09 -3.83 -32.13
N LYS A 197 0.89 -5.02 -32.69
CA LYS A 197 0.19 -6.11 -32.02
C LYS A 197 0.94 -6.56 -30.77
N GLY A 198 2.26 -6.60 -30.82
CA GLY A 198 3.13 -6.91 -29.67
C GLY A 198 2.91 -5.91 -28.53
N ILE A 199 3.03 -4.61 -28.81
CA ILE A 199 2.85 -3.53 -27.82
C ILE A 199 1.45 -3.60 -27.20
N THR A 200 0.39 -3.69 -28.00
CA THR A 200 -0.99 -3.74 -27.48
C THR A 200 -1.24 -4.96 -26.62
N THR A 201 -0.75 -6.13 -27.01
CA THR A 201 -0.92 -7.38 -26.26
C THR A 201 -0.18 -7.29 -24.91
N VAL A 202 1.09 -6.89 -24.91
CA VAL A 202 1.88 -6.76 -23.67
C VAL A 202 1.27 -5.72 -22.74
N SER A 203 0.85 -4.56 -23.28
CA SER A 203 0.21 -3.50 -22.47
C SER A 203 -1.11 -3.97 -21.86
N THR A 204 -1.92 -4.72 -22.60
CA THR A 204 -3.18 -5.27 -22.08
C THR A 204 -2.94 -6.31 -21.00
N LEU A 205 -1.96 -7.21 -21.18
CA LEU A 205 -1.60 -8.18 -20.16
C LEU A 205 -1.04 -7.51 -18.89
N ALA A 206 -0.17 -6.53 -19.05
CA ALA A 206 0.37 -5.76 -17.93
C ALA A 206 -0.75 -5.03 -17.16
N ALA A 207 -1.70 -4.41 -17.86
CA ALA A 207 -2.85 -3.76 -17.25
C ALA A 207 -3.75 -4.75 -16.50
N GLN A 208 -4.04 -5.92 -17.08
CA GLN A 208 -4.80 -6.98 -16.42
C GLN A 208 -4.10 -7.46 -15.15
N MET A 209 -2.79 -7.74 -15.21
CA MET A 209 -2.02 -8.13 -14.04
C MET A 209 -2.03 -7.07 -12.95
N LEU A 210 -1.82 -5.81 -13.31
CA LEU A 210 -1.84 -4.69 -12.38
C LEU A 210 -3.19 -4.58 -11.64
N ILE A 211 -4.30 -4.65 -12.37
CA ILE A 211 -5.65 -4.55 -11.78
C ILE A 211 -5.93 -5.77 -10.89
N ILE A 212 -5.64 -6.99 -11.35
CA ILE A 212 -5.89 -8.20 -10.58
C ILE A 212 -5.07 -8.19 -9.29
N CYS A 213 -3.78 -7.85 -9.36
CA CYS A 213 -2.93 -7.73 -8.17
C CYS A 213 -3.41 -6.63 -7.23
N ALA A 214 -3.85 -5.48 -7.76
CA ALA A 214 -4.38 -4.39 -6.95
C ALA A 214 -5.69 -4.78 -6.24
N LEU A 215 -6.61 -5.46 -6.94
CA LEU A 215 -7.83 -6.01 -6.34
C LEU A 215 -7.55 -7.06 -5.28
N LEU A 216 -6.58 -7.94 -5.53
CA LEU A 216 -6.14 -8.93 -4.55
C LEU A 216 -5.57 -8.27 -3.29
N MET A 217 -4.70 -7.27 -3.46
CA MET A 217 -4.16 -6.50 -2.34
C MET A 217 -5.26 -5.78 -1.57
N LEU A 218 -6.26 -5.25 -2.26
CA LEU A 218 -7.43 -4.63 -1.62
C LEU A 218 -8.21 -5.67 -0.81
N ALA A 219 -8.49 -6.84 -1.37
CA ALA A 219 -9.19 -7.91 -0.67
C ALA A 219 -8.43 -8.38 0.59
N LEU A 220 -7.11 -8.51 0.50
CA LEU A 220 -6.25 -8.89 1.63
C LEU A 220 -6.12 -7.78 2.69
N SER A 221 -6.33 -6.52 2.32
CA SER A 221 -6.25 -5.38 3.24
C SER A 221 -7.49 -5.19 4.11
N ILE A 222 -8.66 -5.75 3.72
CA ILE A 222 -9.90 -5.64 4.49
C ILE A 222 -9.81 -6.36 5.85
N PRO A 223 -9.45 -7.65 5.91
CA PRO A 223 -9.23 -8.33 7.19
C PRO A 223 -8.19 -7.62 8.06
N ASP A 224 -7.15 -7.06 7.44
CA ASP A 224 -6.12 -6.30 8.11
C ASP A 224 -6.67 -5.06 8.81
N TYR A 225 -7.50 -4.31 8.13
CA TYR A 225 -8.14 -3.14 8.71
C TYR A 225 -9.04 -3.51 9.89
N LEU A 226 -9.82 -4.60 9.76
CA LEU A 226 -10.69 -5.07 10.84
C LEU A 226 -9.87 -5.49 12.07
N PHE A 227 -8.77 -6.19 11.86
CA PHE A 227 -7.86 -6.58 12.93
C PHE A 227 -7.21 -5.38 13.62
N GLN A 228 -6.73 -4.40 12.87
CA GLN A 228 -6.14 -3.18 13.42
C GLN A 228 -7.19 -2.35 14.19
N ARG A 229 -8.43 -2.32 13.70
CA ARG A 229 -9.53 -1.66 14.41
C ARG A 229 -9.83 -2.35 15.72
N PHE A 230 -9.84 -3.68 15.74
CA PHE A 230 -10.02 -4.47 16.96
C PHE A 230 -8.90 -4.18 17.96
N GLN A 231 -7.64 -4.31 17.57
CA GLN A 231 -6.49 -4.01 18.43
C GLN A 231 -6.52 -2.56 18.97
N TYR A 232 -6.93 -1.61 18.15
CA TYR A 232 -7.07 -0.22 18.59
C TYR A 232 -8.11 -0.09 19.72
N MET A 233 -9.29 -0.70 19.56
CA MET A 233 -10.33 -0.66 20.59
C MET A 233 -9.87 -1.37 21.87
N GLU A 234 -9.17 -2.47 21.75
CA GLU A 234 -8.61 -3.21 22.88
C GLU A 234 -7.57 -2.40 23.64
N SER A 235 -6.70 -1.67 22.93
CA SER A 235 -5.71 -0.77 23.54
C SER A 235 -6.34 0.38 24.35
N LEU A 236 -7.62 0.66 24.13
CA LEU A 236 -8.38 1.71 24.83
C LEU A 236 -9.20 1.17 26.02
N LYS A 237 -9.28 -0.15 26.23
CA LYS A 237 -10.00 -0.74 27.39
C LYS A 237 -9.50 -0.17 28.72
N MET A 238 -10.36 -0.18 29.76
CA MET A 238 -10.08 0.38 31.07
C MET A 238 -10.09 -0.70 32.15
N THR A 239 -9.31 -0.46 33.24
CA THR A 239 -9.38 -1.26 34.45
C THR A 239 -10.63 -0.87 35.26
N LYS A 240 -11.28 -1.85 35.93
CA LYS A 240 -12.28 -1.55 36.96
C LYS A 240 -11.60 -0.75 38.08
N GLN A 241 -12.16 0.41 38.38
CA GLN A 241 -11.85 1.11 39.63
C GLN A 241 -12.69 0.59 40.77
#